data_c40878e5f90a1cdbd92a5401b8a8cf6c
#
_entry.id   c40878e5f90a1cdbd92a5401b8a8cf6c
#
_cell.length_a   1.000
_cell.length_b   1.000
_cell.length_c   1.000
_cell.angle_alpha   90.00
_cell.angle_beta   90.00
_cell.angle_gamma   90.00
#
_symmetry.space_group_name_H-M   'P 1'
#
loop_
_entity.id
_entity.type
_entity.pdbx_description
1 polymer ?
#
loop_
_entity_poly.entity_id
_entity_poly.type
_entity_poly.pdbx_seq_one_letter_code
_entity_poly.pdbx_strand_id
1 'polypeptide(L)'
;MTSFEQLCQCRRSIRKYSDRPIEQDKIDYMLRCALMSPSAKRTCPWEFIVTRDEAKLRPLAACRTYGSQMFNTATAAIVIALDPTLCDNTWMADGAICAEHILLAAAEQGIGACWCHVYEREGAPELTHRLFGIPDDKIVLCVIALGYPDEERQNYDLTKLKYEKIHTEQW
;
A
#
# COMPACT_ATOMS: atom_id res chain seq x y z
N MET A 1 -19.90 -14.37 0.79
CA MET A 1 -18.72 -13.60 1.28
C MET A 1 -17.49 -14.45 1.12
N THR A 2 -16.43 -13.90 0.57
CA THR A 2 -15.11 -14.54 0.51
C THR A 2 -14.59 -14.71 1.94
N SER A 3 -14.06 -15.90 2.32
CA SER A 3 -13.44 -16.03 3.64
C SER A 3 -12.17 -15.20 3.74
N PHE A 4 -11.73 -14.84 4.94
CA PHE A 4 -10.48 -14.10 5.13
C PHE A 4 -9.27 -14.85 4.57
N GLU A 5 -9.22 -16.18 4.74
CA GLU A 5 -8.19 -17.02 4.15
C GLU A 5 -8.19 -16.94 2.62
N GLN A 6 -9.35 -17.02 1.99
CA GLN A 6 -9.49 -16.87 0.53
C GLN A 6 -9.04 -15.48 0.08
N LEU A 7 -9.35 -14.42 0.85
CA LEU A 7 -8.89 -13.07 0.57
C LEU A 7 -7.36 -12.96 0.60
N CYS A 8 -6.72 -13.50 1.64
CA CYS A 8 -5.26 -13.56 1.73
C CYS A 8 -4.65 -14.35 0.56
N GLN A 9 -5.30 -15.44 0.15
CA GLN A 9 -4.85 -16.31 -0.93
C GLN A 9 -4.92 -15.62 -2.29
N CYS A 10 -5.96 -14.85 -2.57
CA CYS A 10 -6.15 -14.17 -3.85
C CYS A 10 -5.45 -12.79 -3.92
N ARG A 11 -5.16 -12.14 -2.79
CA ARG A 11 -4.44 -10.86 -2.79
C ARG A 11 -3.04 -11.04 -3.38
N ARG A 12 -2.76 -10.35 -4.46
CA ARG A 12 -1.44 -10.36 -5.13
C ARG A 12 -0.99 -8.94 -5.42
N SER A 13 0.32 -8.73 -5.50
CA SER A 13 0.87 -7.46 -5.98
C SER A 13 0.65 -7.35 -7.48
N ILE A 14 -0.28 -6.50 -7.89
CA ILE A 14 -0.62 -6.21 -9.28
C ILE A 14 0.17 -4.98 -9.71
N ARG A 15 0.83 -5.05 -10.86
CA ARG A 15 1.75 -4.00 -11.35
C ARG A 15 1.40 -3.48 -12.74
N LYS A 16 0.35 -4.03 -13.35
CA LYS A 16 -0.17 -3.58 -14.63
C LYS A 16 -1.67 -3.36 -14.49
N TYR A 17 -2.13 -2.21 -14.90
CA TYR A 17 -3.51 -1.77 -14.71
C TYR A 17 -4.10 -1.29 -16.03
N SER A 18 -5.41 -1.50 -16.19
CA SER A 18 -6.18 -0.90 -17.27
C SER A 18 -6.41 0.59 -16.99
N ASP A 19 -6.86 1.32 -17.99
CA ASP A 19 -7.20 2.75 -17.92
C ASP A 19 -8.53 3.04 -17.21
N ARG A 20 -9.28 2.00 -16.83
CA ARG A 20 -10.55 2.14 -16.13
C ARG A 20 -10.35 2.86 -14.79
N PRO A 21 -11.04 3.99 -14.55
CA PRO A 21 -10.96 4.70 -13.28
C PRO A 21 -11.59 3.88 -12.14
N ILE A 22 -11.03 4.01 -10.93
CA ILE A 22 -11.60 3.40 -9.73
C ILE A 22 -12.74 4.30 -9.22
N GLU A 23 -13.87 3.73 -8.88
CA GLU A 23 -15.02 4.41 -8.29
C GLU A 23 -14.65 4.99 -6.90
N GLN A 24 -15.23 6.15 -6.56
CA GLN A 24 -14.87 6.85 -5.31
C GLN A 24 -15.22 6.04 -4.06
N ASP A 25 -16.37 5.37 -4.07
CA ASP A 25 -16.84 4.55 -2.96
C ASP A 25 -15.88 3.40 -2.61
N LYS A 26 -15.19 2.85 -3.62
CA LYS A 26 -14.14 1.82 -3.42
C LYS A 26 -12.91 2.40 -2.74
N ILE A 27 -12.48 3.60 -3.12
CA ILE A 27 -11.37 4.27 -2.44
C ILE A 27 -11.76 4.62 -1.01
N ASP A 28 -12.94 5.14 -0.80
CA ASP A 28 -13.45 5.46 0.53
C ASP A 28 -13.55 4.22 1.43
N TYR A 29 -13.91 3.08 0.84
CA TYR A 29 -13.90 1.79 1.54
C TYR A 29 -12.50 1.39 1.99
N MET A 30 -11.50 1.45 1.10
CA MET A 30 -10.10 1.15 1.43
C MET A 30 -9.58 2.05 2.56
N LEU A 31 -9.88 3.35 2.50
CA LEU A 31 -9.48 4.30 3.54
C LEU A 31 -10.17 4.03 4.88
N ARG A 32 -11.47 3.68 4.88
CA ARG A 32 -12.16 3.28 6.12
C ARG A 32 -11.52 2.05 6.75
N CYS A 33 -11.14 1.05 5.95
CA CYS A 33 -10.43 -0.13 6.44
C CYS A 33 -9.07 0.26 7.05
N ALA A 34 -8.33 1.14 6.38
CA ALA A 34 -7.06 1.65 6.87
C ALA A 34 -7.19 2.40 8.21
N LEU A 35 -8.19 3.26 8.33
CA LEU A 35 -8.45 4.02 9.57
C LEU A 35 -8.84 3.15 10.76
N MET A 36 -9.33 1.93 10.52
CA MET A 36 -9.67 0.94 11.56
C MET A 36 -8.47 0.08 11.98
N SER A 37 -7.29 0.30 11.42
CA SER A 37 -6.10 -0.47 11.77
C SER A 37 -5.70 -0.25 13.23
N PRO A 38 -5.18 -1.28 13.92
CA PRO A 38 -4.59 -1.08 15.24
C PRO A 38 -3.29 -0.28 15.14
N SER A 39 -2.97 0.48 16.18
CA SER A 39 -1.70 1.16 16.35
C SER A 39 -1.22 1.10 17.78
N ALA A 40 0.08 1.25 17.99
CA ALA A 40 0.67 1.33 19.34
C ALA A 40 0.02 2.48 20.12
N LYS A 41 -0.44 2.18 21.35
CA LYS A 41 -1.09 3.16 22.24
C LYS A 41 -2.28 3.91 21.60
N ARG A 42 -2.84 3.43 20.49
CA ARG A 42 -3.89 4.06 19.67
C ARG A 42 -3.49 5.44 19.13
N THR A 43 -2.22 5.64 18.82
CA THR A 43 -1.70 6.92 18.33
C THR A 43 -2.12 7.24 16.90
N CYS A 44 -2.45 6.23 16.08
CA CYS A 44 -2.90 6.38 14.69
C CYS A 44 -2.01 7.34 13.88
N PRO A 45 -0.69 7.07 13.76
CA PRO A 45 0.29 8.04 13.25
C PRO A 45 0.18 8.30 11.73
N TRP A 46 -0.73 7.62 11.03
CA TRP A 46 -0.90 7.69 9.58
C TRP A 46 -1.75 8.87 9.13
N GLU A 47 -1.33 9.42 8.00
CA GLU A 47 -2.08 10.36 7.19
C GLU A 47 -2.08 9.85 5.74
N PHE A 48 -3.15 10.11 5.00
CA PHE A 48 -3.32 9.60 3.65
C PHE A 48 -3.47 10.73 2.64
N ILE A 49 -2.77 10.61 1.51
CA ILE A 49 -3.05 11.44 0.33
C ILE A 49 -3.51 10.51 -0.79
N VAL A 50 -4.68 10.78 -1.33
CA VAL A 50 -5.21 10.07 -2.50
C VAL A 50 -4.96 10.93 -3.73
N THR A 51 -4.43 10.33 -4.79
CA THR A 51 -4.27 11.00 -6.07
C THR A 51 -4.77 10.14 -7.23
N ARG A 52 -5.38 10.80 -8.22
CA ARG A 52 -5.71 10.29 -9.54
C ARG A 52 -5.08 11.16 -10.64
N ASP A 53 -4.33 12.17 -10.24
CA ASP A 53 -3.66 13.09 -11.12
C ASP A 53 -2.46 12.41 -11.80
N GLU A 54 -2.53 12.25 -13.11
CA GLU A 54 -1.44 11.67 -13.89
C GLU A 54 -0.14 12.44 -13.76
N ALA A 55 -0.20 13.77 -13.61
CA ALA A 55 0.98 14.58 -13.39
C ALA A 55 1.69 14.28 -12.07
N LYS A 56 1.00 13.62 -11.12
CA LYS A 56 1.57 13.12 -9.86
C LYS A 56 1.91 11.64 -9.93
N LEU A 57 1.10 10.83 -10.64
CA LEU A 57 1.31 9.39 -10.75
C LEU A 57 2.55 9.05 -11.59
N ARG A 58 2.70 9.65 -12.79
CA ARG A 58 3.76 9.28 -13.73
C ARG A 58 5.18 9.52 -13.18
N PRO A 59 5.47 10.63 -12.49
CA PRO A 59 6.79 10.83 -11.87
C PRO A 59 7.14 9.77 -10.83
N LEU A 60 6.15 9.18 -10.13
CA LEU A 60 6.39 8.10 -9.17
C LEU A 60 7.00 6.85 -9.80
N ALA A 61 6.81 6.64 -11.12
CA ALA A 61 7.43 5.51 -11.82
C ALA A 61 8.96 5.56 -11.82
N ALA A 62 9.53 6.76 -11.65
CA ALA A 62 10.97 7.00 -11.57
C ALA A 62 11.48 7.14 -10.11
N CYS A 63 10.62 7.02 -9.09
CA CYS A 63 11.03 7.20 -7.70
C CYS A 63 12.00 6.12 -7.20
N ARG A 64 12.10 5.00 -7.94
CA ARG A 64 13.06 3.93 -7.67
C ARG A 64 13.60 3.37 -8.98
N THR A 65 14.84 2.90 -8.97
CA THR A 65 15.44 2.22 -10.12
C THR A 65 14.63 0.97 -10.52
N TYR A 66 14.12 0.23 -9.52
CA TYR A 66 13.29 -0.97 -9.72
C TYR A 66 12.10 -0.96 -8.76
N GLY A 67 10.95 -1.49 -9.23
CA GLY A 67 9.78 -1.73 -8.39
C GLY A 67 8.85 -0.53 -8.21
N SER A 68 8.93 0.48 -9.10
CA SER A 68 8.00 1.61 -9.16
C SER A 68 7.31 1.77 -10.53
N GLN A 69 7.68 0.97 -11.52
CA GLN A 69 7.17 1.08 -12.90
C GLN A 69 5.65 0.88 -13.01
N MET A 70 4.99 0.30 -12.00
CA MET A 70 3.54 0.17 -11.96
C MET A 70 2.81 1.52 -12.00
N PHE A 71 3.45 2.61 -11.60
CA PHE A 71 2.86 3.94 -11.69
C PHE A 71 2.71 4.45 -13.14
N ASN A 72 3.33 3.81 -14.13
CA ASN A 72 3.10 4.12 -15.55
C ASN A 72 1.67 3.78 -16.01
N THR A 73 1.00 2.84 -15.34
CA THR A 73 -0.37 2.43 -15.69
C THR A 73 -1.36 2.61 -14.55
N ALA A 74 -0.91 2.93 -13.33
CA ALA A 74 -1.79 3.17 -12.20
C ALA A 74 -2.78 4.31 -12.49
N THR A 75 -4.05 4.09 -12.10
CA THR A 75 -5.12 5.08 -12.24
C THR A 75 -5.42 5.83 -10.94
N ALA A 76 -4.87 5.35 -9.83
CA ALA A 76 -4.89 6.04 -8.55
C ALA A 76 -3.69 5.61 -7.70
N ALA A 77 -3.40 6.38 -6.66
CA ALA A 77 -2.46 6.00 -5.61
C ALA A 77 -2.90 6.53 -4.25
N ILE A 78 -2.50 5.81 -3.20
CA ILE A 78 -2.61 6.25 -1.81
C ILE A 78 -1.20 6.37 -1.25
N VAL A 79 -0.81 7.59 -0.88
CA VAL A 79 0.43 7.87 -0.15
C VAL A 79 0.15 7.68 1.33
N ILE A 80 1.02 6.97 2.04
CA ILE A 80 0.96 6.82 3.50
C ILE A 80 2.13 7.59 4.10
N ALA A 81 1.79 8.73 4.70
CA ALA A 81 2.69 9.54 5.50
C ALA A 81 2.42 9.26 6.98
N LEU A 82 3.46 9.35 7.79
CA LEU A 82 3.43 9.01 9.21
C LEU A 82 4.02 10.14 10.03
N ASP A 83 3.42 10.39 11.19
CA ASP A 83 3.98 11.25 12.20
C ASP A 83 4.84 10.44 13.18
N PRO A 84 6.18 10.50 13.09
CA PRO A 84 7.07 9.72 13.95
C PRO A 84 7.06 10.19 15.40
N THR A 85 6.50 11.37 15.70
CA THR A 85 6.48 11.93 17.06
C THR A 85 5.38 11.36 17.93
N LEU A 86 4.33 10.77 17.32
CA LEU A 86 3.17 10.23 18.02
C LEU A 86 3.44 8.87 18.68
N CYS A 87 4.41 8.13 18.17
CA CYS A 87 4.76 6.81 18.73
C CYS A 87 6.24 6.50 18.46
N ASP A 88 7.02 6.34 19.50
CA ASP A 88 8.47 6.12 19.47
C ASP A 88 8.95 5.33 18.22
N ASN A 89 9.33 4.07 18.39
CA ASN A 89 9.88 3.25 17.29
C ASN A 89 8.81 2.40 16.57
N THR A 90 7.50 2.57 16.84
CA THR A 90 6.45 1.69 16.30
C THR A 90 5.76 2.24 15.05
N TRP A 91 5.97 3.51 14.69
CA TRP A 91 5.30 4.17 13.57
C TRP A 91 5.42 3.40 12.24
N MET A 92 6.59 2.77 11.99
CA MET A 92 6.79 1.97 10.79
C MET A 92 5.92 0.71 10.77
N ALA A 93 5.81 0.01 11.92
CA ALA A 93 4.95 -1.16 12.08
C ALA A 93 3.48 -0.77 11.95
N ASP A 94 3.07 0.31 12.60
CA ASP A 94 1.70 0.83 12.53
C ASP A 94 1.33 1.19 11.09
N GLY A 95 2.21 1.89 10.36
CA GLY A 95 2.02 2.21 8.95
C GLY A 95 1.96 0.99 8.04
N ALA A 96 2.76 -0.05 8.33
CA ALA A 96 2.74 -1.28 7.55
C ALA A 96 1.44 -2.08 7.77
N ILE A 97 0.93 -2.15 9.00
CA ILE A 97 -0.37 -2.77 9.31
C ILE A 97 -1.49 -2.04 8.57
N CYS A 98 -1.49 -0.71 8.65
CA CYS A 98 -2.46 0.13 7.95
C CYS A 98 -2.43 -0.08 6.43
N ALA A 99 -1.25 -0.16 5.84
CA ALA A 99 -1.09 -0.44 4.41
C ALA A 99 -1.64 -1.81 4.00
N GLU A 100 -1.44 -2.86 4.82
CA GLU A 100 -1.99 -4.19 4.53
C GLU A 100 -3.52 -4.17 4.54
N HIS A 101 -4.17 -3.38 5.41
CA HIS A 101 -5.62 -3.20 5.35
C HIS A 101 -6.07 -2.61 4.00
N ILE A 102 -5.33 -1.64 3.45
CA ILE A 102 -5.62 -1.10 2.11
C ILE A 102 -5.46 -2.18 1.05
N LEU A 103 -4.39 -2.98 1.09
CA LEU A 103 -4.11 -4.02 0.11
C LEU A 103 -5.19 -5.12 0.11
N LEU A 104 -5.65 -5.54 1.29
CA LEU A 104 -6.72 -6.52 1.44
C LEU A 104 -8.07 -5.95 0.98
N ALA A 105 -8.41 -4.72 1.40
CA ALA A 105 -9.64 -4.05 1.01
C ALA A 105 -9.70 -3.80 -0.52
N ALA A 106 -8.57 -3.50 -1.16
CA ALA A 106 -8.49 -3.41 -2.61
C ALA A 106 -8.79 -4.76 -3.27
N ALA A 107 -8.13 -5.83 -2.80
CA ALA A 107 -8.32 -7.17 -3.34
C ALA A 107 -9.77 -7.66 -3.20
N GLU A 108 -10.43 -7.40 -2.06
CA GLU A 108 -11.83 -7.73 -1.82
C GLU A 108 -12.76 -7.10 -2.86
N GLN A 109 -12.43 -5.89 -3.33
CA GLN A 109 -13.22 -5.15 -4.31
C GLN A 109 -12.80 -5.41 -5.76
N GLY A 110 -11.88 -6.35 -6.01
CA GLY A 110 -11.34 -6.62 -7.34
C GLY A 110 -10.41 -5.52 -7.87
N ILE A 111 -9.89 -4.67 -6.99
CA ILE A 111 -8.90 -3.65 -7.32
C ILE A 111 -7.50 -4.23 -7.15
N GLY A 112 -6.67 -4.07 -8.16
CA GLY A 112 -5.25 -4.37 -8.12
C GLY A 112 -4.50 -3.33 -7.30
N ALA A 113 -3.61 -3.80 -6.43
CA ALA A 113 -2.79 -2.94 -5.60
C ALA A 113 -1.34 -3.42 -5.53
N CYS A 114 -0.41 -2.48 -5.38
CA CYS A 114 0.99 -2.81 -5.15
C CYS A 114 1.66 -1.76 -4.24
N TRP A 115 2.29 -2.25 -3.19
CA TRP A 115 3.15 -1.44 -2.32
C TRP A 115 4.41 -1.00 -3.05
N CYS A 116 4.70 0.30 -3.04
CA CYS A 116 5.97 0.90 -3.39
C CYS A 116 6.61 1.50 -2.13
N HIS A 117 7.67 0.88 -1.64
CA HIS A 117 8.37 1.39 -0.46
C HIS A 117 9.14 2.67 -0.81
N VAL A 118 8.96 3.71 0.01
CA VAL A 118 9.58 5.04 -0.17
C VAL A 118 10.62 5.33 0.90
N TYR A 119 10.31 5.02 2.16
CA TYR A 119 11.20 5.29 3.28
C TYR A 119 12.62 4.73 3.06
N GLU A 120 13.65 5.52 3.35
CA GLU A 120 15.07 5.16 3.15
C GLU A 120 15.43 4.68 1.73
N ARG A 121 14.68 5.12 0.70
CA ARG A 121 15.03 4.86 -0.71
C ARG A 121 15.56 6.14 -1.33
N GLU A 122 16.80 6.07 -1.85
CA GLU A 122 17.49 7.22 -2.44
C GLU A 122 16.59 7.99 -3.41
N GLY A 123 16.37 9.29 -3.14
CA GLY A 123 15.58 10.21 -3.94
C GLY A 123 14.05 10.02 -3.86
N ALA A 124 13.54 8.91 -3.30
CA ALA A 124 12.11 8.65 -3.28
C ALA A 124 11.34 9.50 -2.23
N PRO A 125 11.85 9.68 -0.99
CA PRO A 125 11.23 10.59 -0.04
C PRO A 125 11.16 12.02 -0.56
N GLU A 126 12.26 12.56 -1.08
CA GLU A 126 12.35 13.93 -1.59
C GLU A 126 11.39 14.15 -2.76
N LEU A 127 11.28 13.18 -3.66
CA LEU A 127 10.32 13.24 -4.76
C LEU A 127 8.89 13.26 -4.25
N THR A 128 8.53 12.39 -3.30
CA THR A 128 7.16 12.30 -2.79
C THR A 128 6.78 13.53 -1.98
N HIS A 129 7.67 14.05 -1.11
CA HIS A 129 7.44 15.30 -0.38
C HIS A 129 7.16 16.46 -1.34
N ARG A 130 7.99 16.62 -2.37
CA ARG A 130 7.82 17.68 -3.39
C ARG A 130 6.53 17.52 -4.20
N LEU A 131 6.19 16.30 -4.64
CA LEU A 131 5.01 16.06 -5.47
C LEU A 131 3.70 16.31 -4.72
N PHE A 132 3.67 16.02 -3.44
CA PHE A 132 2.45 16.03 -2.64
C PHE A 132 2.40 17.18 -1.62
N GLY A 133 3.46 17.96 -1.49
CA GLY A 133 3.53 19.04 -0.51
C GLY A 133 3.51 18.55 0.93
N ILE A 134 4.13 17.38 1.19
CA ILE A 134 4.16 16.78 2.52
C ILE A 134 5.16 17.55 3.39
N PRO A 135 4.78 17.93 4.63
CA PRO A 135 5.70 18.61 5.57
C PRO A 135 6.94 17.77 5.89
N ASP A 136 8.07 18.42 6.13
CA ASP A 136 9.36 17.78 6.40
C ASP A 136 9.39 16.98 7.71
N ASP A 137 8.47 17.26 8.64
CA ASP A 137 8.31 16.53 9.91
C ASP A 137 7.57 15.20 9.75
N LYS A 138 7.02 14.91 8.57
CA LYS A 138 6.35 13.65 8.26
C LYS A 138 7.27 12.69 7.51
N ILE A 139 7.07 11.40 7.70
CA ILE A 139 7.80 10.36 7.00
C ILE A 139 6.88 9.67 5.99
N VAL A 140 7.23 9.69 4.71
CA VAL A 140 6.51 8.88 3.73
C VAL A 140 7.02 7.44 3.79
N LEU A 141 6.19 6.53 4.27
CA LEU A 141 6.52 5.11 4.35
C LEU A 141 6.47 4.45 2.98
N CYS A 142 5.36 4.63 2.30
CA CYS A 142 5.11 4.00 1.01
C CYS A 142 4.05 4.75 0.20
N VAL A 143 3.98 4.40 -1.08
CA VAL A 143 2.87 4.74 -1.97
C VAL A 143 2.25 3.45 -2.48
N ILE A 144 0.94 3.28 -2.33
CA ILE A 144 0.21 2.14 -2.87
C ILE A 144 -0.33 2.52 -4.24
N ALA A 145 0.18 1.89 -5.29
CA ALA A 145 -0.37 2.01 -6.64
C ALA A 145 -1.67 1.20 -6.74
N LEU A 146 -2.67 1.75 -7.42
CA LEU A 146 -4.02 1.20 -7.53
C LEU A 146 -4.52 1.27 -8.98
N GLY A 147 -5.33 0.29 -9.38
CA GLY A 147 -6.02 0.25 -10.66
C GLY A 147 -6.75 -1.08 -10.86
N TYR A 148 -7.61 -1.15 -11.86
CA TYR A 148 -8.16 -2.45 -12.27
C TYR A 148 -7.07 -3.29 -12.90
N PRO A 149 -6.91 -4.58 -12.49
CA PRO A 149 -5.85 -5.44 -13.02
C PRO A 149 -5.91 -5.60 -14.55
N ASP A 150 -4.77 -5.42 -15.22
CA ASP A 150 -4.53 -5.77 -16.63
C ASP A 150 -3.43 -6.83 -16.72
N GLU A 151 -3.32 -7.66 -15.71
CA GLU A 151 -2.49 -8.86 -15.67
C GLU A 151 -3.16 -9.91 -14.78
N GLU A 152 -2.89 -11.17 -15.06
CA GLU A 152 -3.35 -12.28 -14.23
C GLU A 152 -2.24 -12.71 -13.26
N ARG A 153 -2.61 -12.96 -12.03
CA ARG A 153 -1.75 -13.55 -11.01
C ARG A 153 -2.45 -14.75 -10.38
N GLN A 154 -1.77 -15.88 -10.39
CA GLN A 154 -2.28 -17.07 -9.71
C GLN A 154 -2.38 -16.83 -8.19
N ASN A 155 -3.41 -17.36 -7.58
CA ASN A 155 -3.57 -17.39 -6.13
C ASN A 155 -2.37 -18.10 -5.48
N TYR A 156 -2.14 -17.84 -4.19
CA TYR A 156 -1.16 -18.59 -3.44
C TYR A 156 -1.57 -20.07 -3.37
N ASP A 157 -0.62 -20.95 -3.68
CA ASP A 157 -0.76 -22.38 -3.53
C ASP A 157 -0.48 -22.75 -2.06
N LEU A 158 -1.51 -23.17 -1.33
CA LEU A 158 -1.40 -23.48 0.09
C LEU A 158 -0.41 -24.63 0.36
N THR A 159 -0.17 -25.50 -0.63
CA THR A 159 0.79 -26.60 -0.47
C THR A 159 2.25 -26.14 -0.53
N LYS A 160 2.49 -24.90 -1.01
CA LYS A 160 3.82 -24.30 -1.14
C LYS A 160 4.12 -23.26 -0.06
N LEU A 161 3.26 -23.14 0.93
CA LEU A 161 3.52 -22.28 2.08
C LEU A 161 4.68 -22.84 2.90
N LYS A 162 5.49 -21.96 3.44
CA LYS A 162 6.71 -22.34 4.19
C LYS A 162 6.36 -22.71 5.65
N TYR A 163 5.66 -23.80 5.82
CA TYR A 163 5.24 -24.30 7.15
C TYR A 163 6.43 -24.60 8.05
N GLU A 164 7.60 -24.90 7.47
CA GLU A 164 8.85 -25.11 8.20
C GLU A 164 9.35 -23.87 8.96
N LYS A 165 8.77 -22.70 8.71
CA LYS A 165 9.04 -21.46 9.46
C LYS A 165 8.17 -21.27 10.70
N ILE A 166 7.27 -22.23 10.96
CA ILE A 166 6.42 -22.20 12.14
C ILE A 166 7.10 -23.05 13.22
N HIS A 167 7.52 -22.41 14.29
CA HIS A 167 8.13 -23.06 15.45
C HIS A 167 7.13 -23.04 16.60
N THR A 168 7.09 -24.12 17.39
CA THR A 168 6.23 -24.24 18.57
C THR A 168 7.08 -24.16 19.81
N GLU A 169 6.82 -23.16 20.67
CA GLU A 169 7.47 -22.90 21.96
C GLU A 169 8.95 -22.52 21.90
N GLN A 170 9.70 -23.07 20.95
CA GLN A 170 11.14 -22.78 20.76
C GLN A 170 11.45 -22.55 19.28
N TRP A 171 12.56 -21.81 19.01
CA TRP A 171 13.10 -21.61 17.68
C TRP A 171 13.75 -22.88 17.15
#